data_8e57ad7ea9804cead48d65ece4b9a63b
#
_entry.id   8e57ad7ea9804cead48d65ece4b9a63b
#
_cell.length_a   1.000
_cell.length_b   1.000
_cell.length_c   1.000
_cell.angle_alpha   90.00
_cell.angle_beta   90.00
_cell.angle_gamma   90.00
#
_symmetry.space_group_name_H-M   'P 1'
#
loop_
_entity.id
_entity.type
_entity.pdbx_description
1 polymer ?
#
loop_
_entity_poly.entity_id
_entity_poly.type
_entity_poly.pdbx_seq_one_letter_code
_entity_poly.pdbx_strand_id
1 'polypeptide(L)'
;MKQYVALIGGASGAVGTALARELSLREEWKVYGFARRAPEIILEGVNYFQLDLNDREKCIEGLSKLIDVTHVFYCGRATHAEQVLESPEDNLRLLDNLLNGIELAAENLRHVHLVQGGKYYGVHIGEFPTPAREEDSRVPIPNFNYDQQDYLVERSVK
;
A
#
# COMPACT_ATOMS: atom_id res chain seq x y z
N MET A 1 14.82 -12.91 17.79
CA MET A 1 15.03 -11.68 16.98
C MET A 1 13.97 -11.63 15.91
N LYS A 2 13.31 -10.47 15.71
CA LYS A 2 12.34 -10.32 14.63
C LYS A 2 13.05 -10.35 13.27
N GLN A 3 12.65 -11.27 12.40
CA GLN A 3 13.30 -11.52 11.11
C GLN A 3 12.77 -10.61 9.99
N TYR A 4 11.50 -10.19 10.13
CA TYR A 4 10.79 -9.39 9.15
C TYR A 4 10.26 -8.11 9.77
N VAL A 5 10.28 -7.03 8.99
CA VAL A 5 9.73 -5.73 9.41
C VAL A 5 8.74 -5.26 8.34
N ALA A 6 7.48 -5.18 8.73
CA ALA A 6 6.40 -4.72 7.87
C ALA A 6 6.18 -3.21 8.04
N LEU A 7 6.01 -2.50 6.93
CA LEU A 7 5.45 -1.16 6.86
C LEU A 7 4.10 -1.22 6.15
N ILE A 8 3.02 -0.92 6.86
CA ILE A 8 1.65 -1.01 6.36
C ILE A 8 1.10 0.40 6.12
N GLY A 9 0.95 0.78 4.85
CA GLY A 9 0.28 2.00 4.45
C GLY A 9 -1.24 1.82 4.41
N GLY A 10 -2.00 2.76 4.97
CA GLY A 10 -3.44 2.62 5.13
C GLY A 10 -3.84 1.74 6.31
N ALA A 11 -3.03 1.71 7.36
CA ALA A 11 -3.20 0.86 8.54
C ALA A 11 -4.47 1.16 9.37
N SER A 12 -5.17 2.26 9.12
CA SER A 12 -6.47 2.58 9.73
C SER A 12 -7.68 2.05 8.93
N GLY A 13 -7.47 1.51 7.72
CA GLY A 13 -8.51 0.91 6.89
C GLY A 13 -8.76 -0.56 7.24
N ALA A 14 -9.85 -1.13 6.74
CA ALA A 14 -10.26 -2.52 7.04
C ALA A 14 -9.15 -3.54 6.73
N VAL A 15 -8.56 -3.48 5.54
CA VAL A 15 -7.49 -4.41 5.12
C VAL A 15 -6.22 -4.17 5.91
N GLY A 16 -5.77 -2.91 6.04
CA GLY A 16 -4.55 -2.57 6.76
C GLY A 16 -4.62 -2.93 8.26
N THR A 17 -5.77 -2.69 8.90
CA THR A 17 -6.00 -3.09 10.30
C THR A 17 -5.98 -4.61 10.48
N ALA A 18 -6.63 -5.36 9.58
CA ALA A 18 -6.64 -6.82 9.64
C ALA A 18 -5.23 -7.40 9.45
N LEU A 19 -4.48 -6.90 8.48
CA LEU A 19 -3.10 -7.29 8.24
C LEU A 19 -2.19 -6.94 9.42
N ALA A 20 -2.30 -5.72 9.96
CA ALA A 20 -1.52 -5.29 11.11
C ALA A 20 -1.76 -6.19 12.33
N ARG A 21 -3.02 -6.56 12.58
CA ARG A 21 -3.39 -7.50 13.64
C ARG A 21 -2.76 -8.87 13.42
N GLU A 22 -2.88 -9.43 12.24
CA GLU A 22 -2.34 -10.75 11.94
C GLU A 22 -0.81 -10.80 12.09
N LEU A 23 -0.10 -9.79 11.57
CA LEU A 23 1.35 -9.74 11.65
C LEU A 23 1.86 -9.43 13.07
N SER A 24 1.12 -8.62 13.86
CA SER A 24 1.54 -8.30 15.23
C SER A 24 1.48 -9.49 16.19
N LEU A 25 0.68 -10.50 15.88
CA LEU A 25 0.59 -11.75 16.66
C LEU A 25 1.73 -12.73 16.34
N ARG A 26 2.54 -12.47 15.33
CA ARG A 26 3.62 -13.35 14.90
C ARG A 26 4.95 -12.87 15.46
N GLU A 27 5.67 -13.75 16.15
CA GLU A 27 6.93 -13.41 16.85
C GLU A 27 8.03 -12.93 15.90
N GLU A 28 8.05 -13.45 14.65
CA GLU A 28 9.03 -13.09 13.65
C GLU A 28 8.82 -11.73 12.99
N TRP A 29 7.67 -11.07 13.21
CA TRP A 29 7.34 -9.78 12.61
C TRP A 29 7.44 -8.61 13.60
N LYS A 30 8.06 -7.52 13.15
CA LYS A 30 7.89 -6.17 13.68
C LYS A 30 6.96 -5.41 12.75
N VAL A 31 6.02 -4.64 13.29
CA VAL A 31 4.99 -3.98 12.49
C VAL A 31 4.99 -2.48 12.73
N TYR A 32 5.15 -1.73 11.64
CA TYR A 32 4.85 -0.31 11.55
C TYR A 32 3.55 -0.12 10.77
N GLY A 33 2.68 0.75 11.25
CA GLY A 33 1.45 1.12 10.56
C GLY A 33 1.32 2.63 10.42
N PHE A 34 0.97 3.12 9.23
CA PHE A 34 0.68 4.53 9.07
C PHE A 34 -0.61 4.80 8.31
N ALA A 35 -1.21 5.93 8.60
CA ALA A 35 -2.35 6.48 7.90
C ALA A 35 -2.41 8.00 8.10
N ARG A 36 -3.24 8.69 7.31
CA ARG A 36 -3.48 10.14 7.47
C ARG A 36 -4.13 10.50 8.80
N ARG A 37 -4.97 9.61 9.32
CA ARG A 37 -5.65 9.77 10.61
C ARG A 37 -5.24 8.63 11.53
N ALA A 38 -5.18 8.91 12.83
CA ALA A 38 -4.95 7.87 13.82
C ALA A 38 -6.00 6.74 13.67
N PRO A 39 -5.61 5.49 13.83
CA PRO A 39 -6.56 4.38 13.80
C PRO A 39 -7.50 4.47 15.01
N GLU A 40 -8.75 4.06 14.83
CA GLU A 40 -9.73 3.94 15.92
C GLU A 40 -9.35 2.84 16.91
N ILE A 41 -8.69 1.80 16.42
CA ILE A 41 -8.23 0.66 17.21
C ILE A 41 -6.71 0.65 17.22
N ILE A 42 -6.14 0.82 18.41
CA ILE A 42 -4.70 0.67 18.64
C ILE A 42 -4.43 -0.80 18.97
N LEU A 43 -3.69 -1.47 18.09
CA LEU A 43 -3.29 -2.86 18.28
C LEU A 43 -1.96 -2.94 19.04
N GLU A 44 -1.89 -3.85 20.02
CA GLU A 44 -0.64 -4.16 20.70
C GLU A 44 0.41 -4.72 19.71
N GLY A 45 1.65 -4.32 19.88
CA GLY A 45 2.75 -4.76 19.02
C GLY A 45 2.84 -4.04 17.66
N VAL A 46 1.96 -3.07 17.39
CA VAL A 46 2.03 -2.23 16.18
C VAL A 46 2.50 -0.81 16.52
N ASN A 47 3.54 -0.35 15.85
CA ASN A 47 4.06 1.01 15.98
C ASN A 47 3.34 1.92 14.97
N TYR A 48 2.35 2.68 15.44
CA TYR A 48 1.58 3.59 14.60
C TYR A 48 2.19 4.98 14.53
N PHE A 49 2.11 5.60 13.34
CA PHE A 49 2.41 7.00 13.14
C PHE A 49 1.49 7.62 12.08
N GLN A 50 1.38 8.94 12.08
CA GLN A 50 0.59 9.66 11.08
C GLN A 50 1.49 10.10 9.92
N LEU A 51 1.03 9.86 8.69
CA LEU A 51 1.70 10.30 7.48
C LEU A 51 0.67 10.49 6.37
N ASP A 52 0.71 11.66 5.73
CA ASP A 52 -0.04 11.93 4.50
C ASP A 52 0.87 11.76 3.29
N LEU A 53 0.57 10.77 2.47
CA LEU A 53 1.33 10.49 1.25
C LEU A 53 1.18 11.58 0.17
N ASN A 54 0.29 12.56 0.33
CA ASN A 54 0.25 13.73 -0.55
C ASN A 54 1.41 14.71 -0.32
N ASP A 55 2.02 14.67 0.86
CA ASP A 55 3.14 15.54 1.24
C ASP A 55 4.46 14.78 1.06
N ARG A 56 5.10 15.00 -0.09
CA ARG A 56 6.34 14.31 -0.48
C ARG A 56 7.48 14.56 0.51
N GLU A 57 7.61 15.78 1.00
CA GLU A 57 8.70 16.14 1.93
C GLU A 57 8.54 15.42 3.26
N LYS A 58 7.33 15.40 3.81
CA LYS A 58 7.03 14.63 5.03
C LYS A 58 7.16 13.13 4.83
N CYS A 59 6.87 12.61 3.62
CA CYS A 59 7.12 11.20 3.33
C CYS A 59 8.61 10.87 3.43
N ILE A 60 9.47 11.67 2.81
CA ILE A 60 10.93 11.47 2.88
C ILE A 60 11.39 11.61 4.33
N GLU A 61 11.02 12.66 5.04
CA GLU A 61 11.41 12.87 6.44
C GLU A 61 10.95 11.76 7.38
N GLY A 62 9.69 11.34 7.26
CA GLY A 62 9.08 10.33 8.14
C GLY A 62 9.59 8.92 7.87
N LEU A 63 9.72 8.55 6.60
CA LEU A 63 10.07 7.20 6.20
C LEU A 63 11.58 6.94 6.23
N SER A 64 12.42 7.97 6.06
CA SER A 64 13.89 7.82 6.12
C SER A 64 14.42 7.33 7.48
N LYS A 65 13.60 7.32 8.49
CA LYS A 65 13.95 6.80 9.83
C LYS A 65 13.72 5.29 9.98
N LEU A 66 13.04 4.68 9.01
CA LEU A 66 12.60 3.28 9.05
C LEU A 66 13.60 2.37 8.31
N ILE A 67 14.85 2.39 8.76
CA ILE A 67 15.98 1.71 8.12
C ILE A 67 15.89 0.19 8.15
N ASP A 68 15.08 -0.36 9.03
CA ASP A 68 14.94 -1.81 9.26
C ASP A 68 13.78 -2.44 8.46
N VAL A 69 12.99 -1.67 7.71
CA VAL A 69 11.86 -2.20 6.92
C VAL A 69 12.33 -3.17 5.84
N THR A 70 11.68 -4.32 5.80
CA THR A 70 11.94 -5.38 4.82
C THR A 70 10.77 -5.63 3.87
N HIS A 71 9.55 -5.28 4.27
CA HIS A 71 8.32 -5.50 3.51
C HIS A 71 7.41 -4.28 3.60
N VAL A 72 6.93 -3.81 2.46
CA VAL A 72 5.92 -2.76 2.38
C VAL A 72 4.60 -3.38 1.94
N PHE A 73 3.52 -3.09 2.64
CA PHE A 73 2.16 -3.45 2.28
C PHE A 73 1.34 -2.17 2.06
N TYR A 74 1.00 -1.88 0.83
CA TYR A 74 0.22 -0.71 0.49
C TYR A 74 -1.26 -1.05 0.38
N CYS A 75 -2.03 -0.68 1.41
CA CYS A 75 -3.47 -0.88 1.53
C CYS A 75 -4.25 0.43 1.37
N GLY A 76 -3.56 1.51 1.00
CA GLY A 76 -4.14 2.83 0.84
C GLY A 76 -4.65 3.10 -0.57
N ARG A 77 -5.49 4.13 -0.68
CA ARG A 77 -5.89 4.73 -1.96
C ARG A 77 -6.14 6.22 -1.80
N ALA A 78 -6.11 6.95 -2.92
CA ALA A 78 -6.48 8.36 -2.95
C ALA A 78 -7.96 8.54 -2.57
N THR A 79 -8.26 9.66 -1.91
CA THR A 79 -9.66 10.05 -1.66
C THR A 79 -10.29 10.48 -2.97
N HIS A 80 -11.50 10.05 -3.23
CA HIS A 80 -12.31 10.46 -4.37
C HIS A 80 -13.72 10.82 -3.91
N ALA A 81 -14.42 11.62 -4.67
CA ALA A 81 -15.82 11.92 -4.43
C ALA A 81 -16.71 10.71 -4.73
N GLU A 82 -17.88 10.65 -4.09
CA GLU A 82 -18.87 9.63 -4.41
C GLU A 82 -19.22 9.69 -5.91
N GLN A 83 -19.41 8.53 -6.52
CA GLN A 83 -19.76 8.36 -7.95
C GLN A 83 -18.69 8.84 -8.96
N VAL A 84 -17.50 9.19 -8.50
CA VAL A 84 -16.36 9.53 -9.38
C VAL A 84 -15.37 8.37 -9.35
N LEU A 85 -14.81 8.02 -10.51
CA LEU A 85 -13.73 7.02 -10.58
C LEU A 85 -12.49 7.56 -9.86
N GLU A 86 -11.77 6.67 -9.21
CA GLU A 86 -10.50 7.00 -8.57
C GLU A 86 -9.51 7.50 -9.64
N SER A 87 -8.84 8.63 -9.34
CA SER A 87 -7.80 9.18 -10.20
C SER A 87 -6.58 8.25 -10.26
N PRO A 88 -6.20 7.74 -11.44
CA PRO A 88 -4.98 6.96 -11.60
C PRO A 88 -3.73 7.75 -11.20
N GLU A 89 -3.63 9.01 -11.60
CA GLU A 89 -2.50 9.89 -11.30
C GLU A 89 -2.32 10.11 -9.79
N ASP A 90 -3.42 10.38 -9.07
CA ASP A 90 -3.37 10.60 -7.62
C ASP A 90 -2.94 9.32 -6.89
N ASN A 91 -3.49 8.18 -7.28
CA ASN A 91 -3.13 6.90 -6.68
C ASN A 91 -1.67 6.52 -6.96
N LEU A 92 -1.19 6.77 -8.18
CA LEU A 92 0.21 6.53 -8.54
C LEU A 92 1.15 7.46 -7.75
N ARG A 93 0.81 8.75 -7.63
CA ARG A 93 1.59 9.72 -6.84
C ARG A 93 1.75 9.32 -5.38
N LEU A 94 0.68 8.80 -4.74
CA LEU A 94 0.77 8.33 -3.36
C LEU A 94 1.73 7.16 -3.21
N LEU A 95 1.68 6.20 -4.14
CA LEU A 95 2.60 5.06 -4.16
C LEU A 95 4.05 5.50 -4.41
N ASP A 96 4.26 6.42 -5.37
CA ASP A 96 5.58 6.98 -5.68
C ASP A 96 6.19 7.69 -4.46
N ASN A 97 5.42 8.52 -3.77
CA ASN A 97 5.87 9.21 -2.57
C ASN A 97 6.25 8.23 -1.43
N LEU A 98 5.48 7.16 -1.26
CA LEU A 98 5.78 6.09 -0.31
C LEU A 98 7.12 5.42 -0.63
N LEU A 99 7.27 4.97 -1.88
CA LEU A 99 8.45 4.19 -2.28
C LEU A 99 9.71 5.06 -2.31
N ASN A 100 9.63 6.29 -2.83
CA ASN A 100 10.76 7.21 -2.81
C ASN A 100 11.20 7.55 -1.37
N GLY A 101 10.26 7.61 -0.42
CA GLY A 101 10.62 7.85 0.98
C GLY A 101 11.28 6.66 1.65
N ILE A 102 10.75 5.45 1.43
CA ILE A 102 11.25 4.26 2.14
C ILE A 102 12.53 3.68 1.53
N GLU A 103 12.68 3.68 0.22
CA GLU A 103 13.84 3.11 -0.47
C GLU A 103 15.15 3.87 -0.19
N LEU A 104 15.05 5.16 0.20
CA LEU A 104 16.23 5.94 0.63
C LEU A 104 16.85 5.41 1.93
N ALA A 105 16.10 4.69 2.73
CA ALA A 105 16.51 4.27 4.06
C ALA A 105 16.56 2.74 4.22
N ALA A 106 15.63 2.03 3.63
CA ALA A 106 15.45 0.60 3.83
C ALA A 106 16.31 -0.22 2.85
N GLU A 107 17.62 -0.28 3.07
CA GLU A 107 18.57 -1.05 2.22
C GLU A 107 18.22 -2.54 2.11
N ASN A 108 17.48 -3.08 3.08
CA ASN A 108 17.05 -4.48 3.12
C ASN A 108 15.60 -4.67 2.66
N LEU A 109 15.02 -3.72 1.94
CA LEU A 109 13.68 -3.88 1.38
C LEU A 109 13.68 -5.04 0.36
N ARG A 110 12.81 -6.03 0.59
CA ARG A 110 12.72 -7.27 -0.19
C ARG A 110 11.44 -7.40 -0.98
N HIS A 111 10.37 -6.76 -0.51
CA HIS A 111 9.05 -6.96 -1.07
C HIS A 111 8.17 -5.74 -0.92
N VAL A 112 7.44 -5.42 -1.97
CA VAL A 112 6.36 -4.43 -1.97
C VAL A 112 5.09 -5.12 -2.44
N HIS A 113 4.06 -5.09 -1.61
CA HIS A 113 2.76 -5.66 -1.90
C HIS A 113 1.71 -4.56 -2.12
N LEU A 114 0.99 -4.64 -3.25
CA LEU A 114 -0.18 -3.82 -3.52
C LEU A 114 -1.45 -4.60 -3.21
N VAL A 115 -2.33 -4.01 -2.42
CA VAL A 115 -3.69 -4.53 -2.25
C VAL A 115 -4.55 -4.01 -3.40
N GLN A 116 -5.02 -4.94 -4.21
CA GLN A 116 -5.93 -4.69 -5.33
C GLN A 116 -7.24 -5.45 -5.12
N GLY A 117 -8.26 -5.13 -5.88
CA GLY A 117 -9.59 -5.73 -5.70
C GLY A 117 -10.36 -5.89 -7.01
N GLY A 118 -11.65 -6.18 -6.93
CA GLY A 118 -12.50 -6.48 -8.07
C GLY A 118 -12.53 -5.42 -9.18
N LYS A 119 -12.17 -4.16 -8.87
CA LYS A 119 -12.04 -3.11 -9.88
C LYS A 119 -10.91 -3.39 -10.90
N TYR A 120 -9.91 -4.18 -10.52
CA TYR A 120 -8.89 -4.66 -11.46
C TYR A 120 -9.54 -5.42 -12.64
N TYR A 121 -10.57 -6.21 -12.35
CA TYR A 121 -11.31 -7.02 -13.33
C TYR A 121 -12.53 -6.33 -13.94
N GLY A 122 -12.77 -5.06 -13.58
CA GLY A 122 -13.88 -4.29 -14.15
C GLY A 122 -15.24 -4.47 -13.46
N VAL A 123 -15.28 -4.95 -12.22
CA VAL A 123 -16.54 -5.15 -11.46
C VAL A 123 -17.44 -3.90 -11.40
N HIS A 124 -16.86 -2.71 -11.57
CA HIS A 124 -17.56 -1.43 -11.53
C HIS A 124 -18.11 -0.96 -12.89
N ILE A 125 -17.85 -1.69 -13.96
CA ILE A 125 -18.31 -1.35 -15.32
C ILE A 125 -19.26 -2.38 -15.92
N GLY A 126 -19.38 -3.57 -15.34
CA GLY A 126 -20.28 -4.60 -15.82
C GLY A 126 -19.88 -6.02 -15.46
N GLU A 127 -20.40 -6.95 -16.22
CA GLU A 127 -20.05 -8.36 -16.06
C GLU A 127 -18.60 -8.63 -16.45
N PHE A 128 -17.94 -9.51 -15.72
CA PHE A 128 -16.58 -9.95 -15.97
C PHE A 128 -16.45 -11.47 -15.79
N PRO A 129 -15.45 -12.12 -16.38
CA PRO A 129 -15.24 -13.56 -16.24
C PRO A 129 -15.12 -14.00 -14.77
N THR A 130 -15.85 -15.08 -14.42
CA THR A 130 -15.77 -15.69 -13.08
C THR A 130 -15.52 -17.19 -13.19
N PRO A 131 -14.55 -17.74 -12.45
CA PRO A 131 -13.64 -17.03 -11.56
C PRO A 131 -12.68 -16.10 -12.32
N ALA A 132 -12.38 -14.92 -11.75
CA ALA A 132 -11.36 -14.02 -12.27
C ALA A 132 -9.98 -14.66 -12.15
N ARG A 133 -9.11 -14.44 -13.14
CA ARG A 133 -7.77 -14.99 -13.23
C ARG A 133 -6.73 -13.89 -13.48
N GLU A 134 -5.49 -14.11 -13.06
CA GLU A 134 -4.41 -13.12 -13.25
C GLU A 134 -4.08 -12.86 -14.71
N GLU A 135 -4.30 -13.85 -15.59
CA GLU A 135 -4.11 -13.75 -17.04
C GLU A 135 -5.29 -13.09 -17.79
N ASP A 136 -6.40 -12.76 -17.12
CA ASP A 136 -7.53 -12.10 -17.75
C ASP A 136 -7.11 -10.73 -18.31
N SER A 137 -7.66 -10.40 -19.49
CA SER A 137 -7.36 -9.13 -20.17
C SER A 137 -7.78 -7.93 -19.32
N ARG A 138 -6.95 -6.90 -19.30
CA ARG A 138 -7.27 -5.62 -18.67
C ARG A 138 -8.48 -4.97 -19.37
N VAL A 139 -9.35 -4.33 -18.58
CA VAL A 139 -10.47 -3.57 -19.12
C VAL A 139 -9.98 -2.29 -19.81
N PRO A 140 -10.63 -1.86 -20.92
CA PRO A 140 -10.15 -0.75 -21.76
C PRO A 140 -10.58 0.63 -21.21
N ILE A 141 -10.41 0.85 -19.92
CA ILE A 141 -10.66 2.14 -19.24
C ILE A 141 -9.49 2.48 -18.31
N PRO A 142 -9.28 3.77 -17.99
CA PRO A 142 -8.30 4.17 -16.98
C PRO A 142 -8.56 3.45 -15.66
N ASN A 143 -7.51 2.84 -15.09
CA ASN A 143 -7.62 2.06 -13.88
C ASN A 143 -6.33 2.16 -13.07
N PHE A 144 -6.38 2.83 -11.93
CA PHE A 144 -5.21 3.06 -11.09
C PHE A 144 -4.50 1.76 -10.64
N ASN A 145 -5.21 0.64 -10.59
CA ASN A 145 -4.59 -0.64 -10.25
C ASN A 145 -3.55 -1.06 -11.31
N TYR A 146 -3.82 -0.78 -12.60
CA TYR A 146 -2.89 -1.10 -13.68
C TYR A 146 -1.64 -0.22 -13.62
N ASP A 147 -1.83 1.10 -13.44
CA ASP A 147 -0.72 2.05 -13.38
C ASP A 147 0.20 1.77 -12.20
N GLN A 148 -0.38 1.45 -11.03
CA GLN A 148 0.39 1.06 -9.86
C GLN A 148 1.13 -0.27 -10.05
N GLN A 149 0.51 -1.25 -10.69
CA GLN A 149 1.15 -2.53 -11.00
C GLN A 149 2.32 -2.33 -11.96
N ASP A 150 2.09 -1.63 -13.07
CA ASP A 150 3.11 -1.38 -14.09
C ASP A 150 4.30 -0.62 -13.48
N TYR A 151 4.01 0.41 -12.69
CA TYR A 151 5.03 1.16 -11.97
C TYR A 151 5.89 0.29 -11.05
N LEU A 152 5.29 -0.65 -10.32
CA LEU A 152 6.06 -1.57 -9.46
C LEU A 152 6.88 -2.57 -10.27
N VAL A 153 6.32 -3.10 -11.35
CA VAL A 153 7.04 -4.04 -12.24
C VAL A 153 8.27 -3.35 -12.84
N GLU A 154 8.11 -2.14 -13.39
CA GLU A 154 9.23 -1.38 -13.94
C GLU A 154 10.30 -1.04 -12.88
N ARG A 155 9.87 -0.75 -11.65
CA ARG A 155 10.78 -0.42 -10.55
C ARG A 155 11.53 -1.63 -10.01
N SER A 156 10.94 -2.82 -10.05
CA SER A 156 11.54 -4.06 -9.56
C SER A 156 12.68 -4.59 -10.42
N VAL A 157 12.82 -4.11 -11.64
CA VAL A 157 13.85 -4.54 -12.61
C VAL A 157 15.14 -3.71 -12.53
N LYS A 158 15.15 -2.66 -11.71
CA LYS A 158 16.30 -1.76 -11.50
C LYS A 158 17.11 -2.17 -10.29
#